data_71e30b42ea92c588ff47e0c7efe4ed94
#
_entry.id   71e30b42ea92c588ff47e0c7efe4ed94
#
_cell.length_a   1.000
_cell.length_b   1.000
_cell.length_c   1.000
_cell.angle_alpha   90.00
_cell.angle_beta   90.00
_cell.angle_gamma   90.00
#
_symmetry.space_group_name_H-M   'P 1'
#
loop_
_entity.id
_entity.type
_entity.pdbx_description
1 polymer ?
#
loop_
_entity_poly.entity_id
_entity_poly.type
_entity_poly.pdbx_seq_one_letter_code
_entity_poly.pdbx_strand_id
1 'polypeptide(L)'
;MKTLYILDGHNILFRSYFAIRGMTNPEGESTNALFGFIRSLYKLIHDFSPSHLIAVFDGPESKKSREEIYSAYKGHRKGMPEDLLPQLLYAMEFCSIAGIPHLEIPGVEADDTMGSIAGWAAKRGALVYLCSSDKDLCQLVDDKIFMIQLHKENLLVDKKKVKEIYGVAPEQITDYLGMAGDPSDNIPGLEGFGPKTAAALLQEFQTLDAILQHPEKVAGAKKQEELVRHKEQALLSRKLATIDLSVDFPKQEEFFALKSPDVEKVKAFYTKMHFMSLLKELESKAPQEALTREAEKKPEKGEYRLVDDEESLRELLTLLREQRELCIDTETTDLRAMHACLVGIGIGFEAKRAWYLPANGKLGKKRVLDALRELFSLPHLSFFGHNLKYDLHVLCNEGLEVERISFDTMIASYLVHPERQRHNLDQLALENFAFVKTPITDLIGSKKRQKSMEEVPLPQIAAYCCEDVDYTCR
;
A
#
# COMPACT_ATOMS: atom_id res chain seq x y z
N MET A 1 0.35 24.18 -16.45
CA MET A 1 0.35 23.06 -15.45
C MET A 1 0.87 23.57 -14.12
N LYS A 2 0.06 23.49 -13.03
CA LYS A 2 0.50 23.88 -11.67
C LYS A 2 1.13 22.71 -10.93
N THR A 3 0.61 21.51 -11.14
CA THR A 3 1.03 20.29 -10.46
C THR A 3 1.04 19.13 -11.44
N LEU A 4 2.07 18.29 -11.37
CA LEU A 4 2.21 17.07 -12.16
C LEU A 4 2.50 15.87 -11.25
N TYR A 5 1.75 14.79 -11.42
CA TYR A 5 2.02 13.50 -10.81
C TYR A 5 2.64 12.56 -11.85
N ILE A 6 3.74 11.91 -11.49
CA ILE A 6 4.44 10.96 -12.35
C ILE A 6 4.45 9.62 -11.63
N LEU A 7 3.74 8.65 -12.18
CA LEU A 7 3.55 7.33 -11.59
C LEU A 7 4.57 6.36 -12.16
N ASP A 8 5.30 5.70 -11.29
CA ASP A 8 6.19 4.60 -11.64
C ASP A 8 5.36 3.32 -11.84
N GLY A 9 5.05 3.02 -13.10
CA GLY A 9 4.19 1.91 -13.48
C GLY A 9 4.77 0.55 -13.13
N HIS A 10 6.08 0.35 -13.38
CA HIS A 10 6.76 -0.90 -13.06
C HIS A 10 6.82 -1.15 -11.55
N ASN A 11 7.23 -0.16 -10.78
CA ASN A 11 7.33 -0.28 -9.31
C ASN A 11 5.99 -0.68 -8.69
N ILE A 12 4.89 -0.06 -9.13
CA ILE A 12 3.55 -0.38 -8.62
C ILE A 12 3.09 -1.76 -9.05
N LEU A 13 3.31 -2.15 -10.31
CA LEU A 13 2.97 -3.48 -10.79
C LEU A 13 3.73 -4.58 -10.05
N PHE A 14 5.06 -4.46 -9.93
CA PHE A 14 5.86 -5.42 -9.18
C PHE A 14 5.45 -5.54 -7.73
N ARG A 15 5.19 -4.43 -7.07
CA ARG A 15 4.71 -4.44 -5.67
C ARG A 15 3.36 -5.13 -5.54
N SER A 16 2.43 -4.82 -6.43
CA SER A 16 1.10 -5.42 -6.45
C SER A 16 1.18 -6.92 -6.73
N TYR A 17 2.06 -7.34 -7.63
CA TYR A 17 2.29 -8.74 -7.93
C TYR A 17 2.67 -9.57 -6.71
N PHE A 18 3.58 -9.06 -5.87
CA PHE A 18 4.00 -9.76 -4.65
C PHE A 18 3.06 -9.57 -3.46
N ALA A 19 2.27 -8.49 -3.44
CA ALA A 19 1.34 -8.20 -2.36
C ALA A 19 0.01 -8.95 -2.50
N ILE A 20 -0.50 -9.08 -3.72
CA ILE A 20 -1.78 -9.72 -4.03
C ILE A 20 -1.47 -11.09 -4.67
N ARG A 21 -2.11 -12.16 -4.19
CA ARG A 21 -1.91 -13.50 -4.71
C ARG A 21 -3.24 -14.14 -5.07
N GLY A 22 -3.21 -15.04 -6.07
CA GLY A 22 -4.34 -15.90 -6.40
C GLY A 22 -5.51 -15.22 -7.10
N MET A 23 -5.27 -14.10 -7.83
CA MET A 23 -6.27 -13.50 -8.71
C MET A 23 -6.00 -13.92 -10.17
N THR A 24 -7.02 -14.47 -10.81
CA THR A 24 -7.01 -14.84 -12.23
C THR A 24 -8.30 -14.40 -12.91
N ASN A 25 -8.23 -14.20 -14.23
CA ASN A 25 -9.41 -14.07 -15.05
C ASN A 25 -10.03 -15.46 -15.37
N PRO A 26 -11.19 -15.55 -16.03
CA PRO A 26 -11.82 -16.83 -16.40
C PRO A 26 -10.96 -17.72 -17.30
N GLU A 27 -10.03 -17.16 -18.05
CA GLU A 27 -9.08 -17.84 -18.91
C GLU A 27 -7.88 -18.40 -18.13
N GLY A 28 -7.79 -18.13 -16.82
CA GLY A 28 -6.72 -18.60 -15.95
C GLY A 28 -5.46 -17.71 -15.94
N GLU A 29 -5.48 -16.56 -16.61
CA GLU A 29 -4.36 -15.62 -16.60
C GLU A 29 -4.31 -14.85 -15.27
N SER A 30 -3.11 -14.66 -14.72
CA SER A 30 -2.90 -13.84 -13.52
C SER A 30 -3.28 -12.38 -13.74
N THR A 31 -4.06 -11.80 -12.81
CA THR A 31 -4.54 -10.40 -12.88
C THR A 31 -4.26 -9.59 -11.61
N ASN A 32 -3.55 -10.17 -10.67
CA ASN A 32 -3.26 -9.60 -9.36
C ASN A 32 -2.47 -8.28 -9.40
N ALA A 33 -1.40 -8.22 -10.21
CA ALA A 33 -0.59 -7.01 -10.36
C ALA A 33 -1.39 -5.88 -11.01
N LEU A 34 -2.14 -6.21 -12.06
CA LEU A 34 -3.00 -5.29 -12.78
C LEU A 34 -4.10 -4.70 -11.88
N PHE A 35 -4.76 -5.53 -11.08
CA PHE A 35 -5.75 -5.08 -10.12
C PHE A 35 -5.16 -4.08 -9.11
N GLY A 36 -4.02 -4.42 -8.52
CA GLY A 36 -3.34 -3.54 -7.57
C GLY A 36 -2.84 -2.24 -8.21
N PHE A 37 -2.40 -2.28 -9.46
CA PHE A 37 -2.03 -1.09 -10.23
C PHE A 37 -3.24 -0.16 -10.42
N ILE A 38 -4.36 -0.69 -10.90
CA ILE A 38 -5.60 0.09 -11.10
C ILE A 38 -6.08 0.70 -9.78
N ARG A 39 -6.05 -0.07 -8.69
CA ARG A 39 -6.44 0.43 -7.35
C ARG A 39 -5.52 1.55 -6.87
N SER A 40 -4.20 1.41 -7.05
CA SER A 40 -3.22 2.45 -6.69
C SER A 40 -3.42 3.73 -7.49
N LEU A 41 -3.72 3.58 -8.77
CA LEU A 41 -4.00 4.68 -9.68
C LEU A 41 -5.28 5.44 -9.29
N TYR A 42 -6.38 4.72 -9.03
CA TYR A 42 -7.62 5.34 -8.56
C TYR A 42 -7.47 5.97 -7.18
N LYS A 43 -6.70 5.35 -6.28
CA LYS A 43 -6.38 5.97 -4.99
C LYS A 43 -5.67 7.29 -5.17
N LEU A 44 -4.67 7.36 -6.05
CA LEU A 44 -3.96 8.60 -6.36
C LEU A 44 -4.92 9.66 -6.93
N ILE A 45 -5.75 9.28 -7.90
CA ILE A 45 -6.73 10.20 -8.51
C ILE A 45 -7.74 10.69 -7.46
N HIS A 46 -8.22 9.81 -6.60
CA HIS A 46 -9.17 10.16 -5.54
C HIS A 46 -8.54 11.09 -4.49
N ASP A 47 -7.35 10.75 -3.99
CA ASP A 47 -6.74 11.43 -2.85
C ASP A 47 -6.20 12.82 -3.23
N PHE A 48 -5.76 13.00 -4.48
CA PHE A 48 -5.08 14.23 -4.93
C PHE A 48 -5.80 14.98 -6.04
N SER A 49 -6.82 14.40 -6.67
CA SER A 49 -7.60 14.99 -7.78
C SER A 49 -6.69 15.68 -8.84
N PRO A 50 -5.68 14.96 -9.40
CA PRO A 50 -4.70 15.54 -10.29
C PRO A 50 -5.35 15.98 -11.61
N SER A 51 -5.02 17.18 -12.10
CA SER A 51 -5.36 17.59 -13.46
C SER A 51 -4.34 17.07 -14.49
N HIS A 52 -3.10 16.81 -14.04
CA HIS A 52 -2.01 16.31 -14.90
C HIS A 52 -1.35 15.11 -14.19
N LEU A 53 -1.33 14.00 -14.89
CA LEU A 53 -0.78 12.72 -14.42
C LEU A 53 -0.20 11.98 -15.61
N ILE A 54 0.90 11.27 -15.40
CA ILE A 54 1.44 10.33 -16.38
C ILE A 54 1.91 9.06 -15.67
N ALA A 55 1.66 7.90 -16.27
CA ALA A 55 2.27 6.63 -15.88
C ALA A 55 3.49 6.37 -16.78
N VAL A 56 4.63 6.08 -16.19
CA VAL A 56 5.87 5.80 -16.91
C VAL A 56 6.26 4.35 -16.70
N PHE A 57 6.67 3.71 -17.79
CA PHE A 57 7.10 2.31 -17.80
C PHE A 57 8.50 2.19 -18.39
N ASP A 58 9.25 1.15 -17.98
CA ASP A 58 10.54 0.81 -18.60
C ASP A 58 10.34 0.44 -20.06
N GLY A 59 11.13 0.99 -20.92
CA GLY A 59 11.12 0.63 -22.33
C GLY A 59 11.76 -0.74 -22.60
N PRO A 60 11.45 -1.36 -23.74
CA PRO A 60 12.18 -2.54 -24.20
C PRO A 60 13.69 -2.25 -24.22
N GLU A 61 14.49 -3.23 -23.81
CA GLU A 61 15.97 -3.10 -23.73
C GLU A 61 16.46 -1.91 -22.84
N SER A 62 15.66 -1.45 -21.88
CA SER A 62 15.94 -0.25 -21.07
C SER A 62 17.28 -0.30 -20.33
N LYS A 63 17.77 -1.48 -19.95
CA LYS A 63 19.04 -1.67 -19.22
C LYS A 63 20.28 -1.56 -20.09
N LYS A 64 20.15 -1.64 -21.39
CA LYS A 64 21.26 -1.80 -22.33
C LYS A 64 22.33 -0.72 -22.19
N SER A 65 21.94 0.53 -22.05
CA SER A 65 22.88 1.65 -21.90
C SER A 65 23.77 1.53 -20.65
N ARG A 66 23.21 1.02 -19.52
CA ARG A 66 23.97 0.78 -18.29
C ARG A 66 24.73 -0.55 -18.33
N GLU A 67 24.21 -1.57 -19.00
CA GLU A 67 24.92 -2.85 -19.22
C GLU A 67 26.15 -2.69 -20.12
N GLU A 68 26.14 -1.78 -21.08
CA GLU A 68 27.31 -1.41 -21.90
C GLU A 68 28.42 -0.76 -21.04
N ILE A 69 28.06 -0.05 -19.98
CA ILE A 69 29.00 0.55 -19.05
C ILE A 69 29.50 -0.48 -18.03
N TYR A 70 28.58 -1.32 -17.53
CA TYR A 70 28.85 -2.35 -16.53
C TYR A 70 27.99 -3.57 -16.79
N SER A 71 28.56 -4.61 -17.37
CA SER A 71 27.84 -5.81 -17.83
C SER A 71 27.10 -6.58 -16.73
N ALA A 72 27.51 -6.40 -15.47
CA ALA A 72 26.84 -7.02 -14.32
C ALA A 72 25.68 -6.17 -13.75
N TYR A 73 25.36 -5.00 -14.33
CA TYR A 73 24.26 -4.14 -13.88
C TYR A 73 22.93 -4.90 -13.90
N LYS A 74 22.23 -4.92 -12.75
CA LYS A 74 20.97 -5.68 -12.54
C LYS A 74 21.04 -7.17 -12.93
N GLY A 75 22.26 -7.73 -13.15
CA GLY A 75 22.47 -9.08 -13.70
C GLY A 75 21.99 -10.22 -12.80
N HIS A 76 21.84 -9.99 -11.49
CA HIS A 76 21.30 -10.97 -10.55
C HIS A 76 19.77 -10.91 -10.42
N ARG A 77 19.11 -9.89 -11.01
CA ARG A 77 17.64 -9.84 -11.02
C ARG A 77 17.12 -11.00 -11.87
N LYS A 78 16.29 -11.82 -11.26
CA LYS A 78 15.50 -12.79 -12.01
C LYS A 78 14.67 -12.02 -13.04
N GLY A 79 14.54 -12.57 -14.23
CA GLY A 79 13.66 -11.98 -15.26
C GLY A 79 12.26 -11.69 -14.71
N MET A 80 11.52 -10.85 -15.41
CA MET A 80 10.11 -10.62 -15.07
C MET A 80 9.38 -11.97 -15.06
N PRO A 81 8.54 -12.27 -14.03
CA PRO A 81 7.71 -13.46 -14.04
C PRO A 81 6.89 -13.55 -15.34
N GLU A 82 6.79 -14.75 -15.91
CA GLU A 82 6.11 -14.95 -17.20
C GLU A 82 4.65 -14.46 -17.18
N ASP A 83 3.98 -14.61 -16.04
CA ASP A 83 2.60 -14.19 -15.84
C ASP A 83 2.45 -12.69 -15.47
N LEU A 84 3.54 -11.96 -15.26
CA LEU A 84 3.52 -10.50 -15.04
C LEU A 84 3.60 -9.71 -16.35
N LEU A 85 4.27 -10.23 -17.37
CA LEU A 85 4.42 -9.54 -18.65
C LEU A 85 3.07 -9.21 -19.34
N PRO A 86 2.10 -10.13 -19.43
CA PRO A 86 0.76 -9.79 -19.93
C PRO A 86 0.09 -8.70 -19.11
N GLN A 87 0.25 -8.70 -17.78
CA GLN A 87 -0.35 -7.70 -16.90
C GLN A 87 0.24 -6.30 -17.09
N LEU A 88 1.52 -6.20 -17.47
CA LEU A 88 2.16 -4.94 -17.86
C LEU A 88 1.49 -4.36 -19.12
N LEU A 89 1.29 -5.19 -20.15
CA LEU A 89 0.62 -4.77 -21.37
C LEU A 89 -0.83 -4.33 -21.10
N TYR A 90 -1.55 -5.08 -20.27
CA TYR A 90 -2.90 -4.71 -19.83
C TYR A 90 -2.94 -3.42 -19.00
N ALA A 91 -1.89 -3.12 -18.22
CA ALA A 91 -1.83 -1.86 -17.48
C ALA A 91 -1.68 -0.64 -18.41
N MET A 92 -0.90 -0.77 -19.48
CA MET A 92 -0.78 0.29 -20.51
C MET A 92 -2.07 0.43 -21.33
N GLU A 93 -2.70 -0.70 -21.71
CA GLU A 93 -4.04 -0.71 -22.32
C GLU A 93 -5.04 0.00 -21.44
N PHE A 94 -5.07 -0.33 -20.14
CA PHE A 94 -5.94 0.31 -19.17
C PHE A 94 -5.70 1.81 -19.09
N CYS A 95 -4.46 2.27 -19.01
CA CYS A 95 -4.13 3.70 -19.03
C CYS A 95 -4.73 4.39 -20.27
N SER A 96 -4.61 3.77 -21.45
CA SER A 96 -5.15 4.32 -22.70
C SER A 96 -6.68 4.50 -22.66
N ILE A 97 -7.41 3.47 -22.23
CA ILE A 97 -8.90 3.51 -22.18
C ILE A 97 -9.43 4.33 -21.01
N ALA A 98 -8.65 4.45 -19.94
CA ALA A 98 -8.98 5.28 -18.78
C ALA A 98 -8.61 6.77 -18.97
N GLY A 99 -8.09 7.15 -20.14
CA GLY A 99 -7.72 8.54 -20.44
C GLY A 99 -6.48 9.03 -19.67
N ILE A 100 -5.62 8.10 -19.23
CA ILE A 100 -4.41 8.40 -18.48
C ILE A 100 -3.22 8.37 -19.42
N PRO A 101 -2.51 9.48 -19.59
CA PRO A 101 -1.26 9.50 -20.34
C PRO A 101 -0.27 8.48 -19.79
N HIS A 102 0.37 7.75 -20.68
CA HIS A 102 1.45 6.85 -20.31
C HIS A 102 2.59 6.91 -21.32
N LEU A 103 3.76 6.51 -20.90
CA LEU A 103 4.97 6.58 -21.72
C LEU A 103 5.89 5.40 -21.42
N GLU A 104 6.41 4.81 -22.49
CA GLU A 104 7.42 3.80 -22.55
C GLU A 104 8.38 4.18 -23.67
N ILE A 105 9.67 4.34 -23.37
CA ILE A 105 10.66 4.77 -24.36
C ILE A 105 11.67 3.65 -24.58
N PRO A 106 11.77 3.08 -25.79
CA PRO A 106 12.72 2.01 -26.06
C PRO A 106 14.17 2.39 -25.70
N GLY A 107 14.86 1.49 -25.02
CA GLY A 107 16.24 1.70 -24.57
C GLY A 107 16.41 2.58 -23.33
N VAL A 108 15.31 3.05 -22.71
CA VAL A 108 15.34 3.98 -21.57
C VAL A 108 14.64 3.37 -20.36
N GLU A 109 15.25 3.50 -19.19
CA GLU A 109 14.63 3.12 -17.92
C GLU A 109 13.56 4.14 -17.51
N ALA A 110 12.54 3.69 -16.78
CA ALA A 110 11.46 4.53 -16.29
C ALA A 110 11.99 5.71 -15.43
N ASP A 111 13.00 5.47 -14.60
CA ASP A 111 13.58 6.48 -13.71
C ASP A 111 14.20 7.65 -14.49
N ASP A 112 14.88 7.37 -15.61
CA ASP A 112 15.48 8.39 -16.47
C ASP A 112 14.37 9.23 -17.16
N THR A 113 13.31 8.57 -17.62
CA THR A 113 12.15 9.23 -18.20
C THR A 113 11.42 10.09 -17.18
N MET A 114 11.17 9.53 -15.97
CA MET A 114 10.53 10.25 -14.86
C MET A 114 11.34 11.48 -14.43
N GLY A 115 12.67 11.31 -14.28
CA GLY A 115 13.58 12.39 -13.93
C GLY A 115 13.59 13.52 -14.97
N SER A 116 13.65 13.17 -16.25
CA SER A 116 13.63 14.13 -17.36
C SER A 116 12.31 14.92 -17.40
N ILE A 117 11.17 14.26 -17.23
CA ILE A 117 9.85 14.91 -17.15
C ILE A 117 9.78 15.81 -15.91
N ALA A 118 10.22 15.32 -14.75
CA ALA A 118 10.18 16.08 -13.50
C ALA A 118 11.01 17.36 -13.59
N GLY A 119 12.26 17.26 -14.07
CA GLY A 119 13.12 18.41 -14.26
C GLY A 119 12.57 19.44 -15.27
N TRP A 120 11.94 18.96 -16.34
CA TRP A 120 11.30 19.83 -17.33
C TRP A 120 10.09 20.58 -16.74
N ALA A 121 9.23 19.88 -15.97
CA ALA A 121 8.04 20.47 -15.38
C ALA A 121 8.41 21.47 -14.26
N ALA A 122 9.36 21.11 -13.39
CA ALA A 122 9.84 21.96 -12.29
C ALA A 122 10.48 23.27 -12.81
N LYS A 123 11.24 23.21 -13.91
CA LYS A 123 11.80 24.42 -14.58
C LYS A 123 10.70 25.37 -15.09
N ARG A 124 9.50 24.86 -15.38
CA ARG A 124 8.31 25.63 -15.78
C ARG A 124 7.47 26.11 -14.61
N GLY A 125 7.89 25.85 -13.37
CA GLY A 125 7.23 26.31 -12.17
C GLY A 125 6.19 25.35 -11.59
N ALA A 126 6.03 24.16 -12.16
CA ALA A 126 5.13 23.15 -11.63
C ALA A 126 5.69 22.50 -10.36
N LEU A 127 4.79 22.11 -9.43
CA LEU A 127 5.09 21.17 -8.38
C LEU A 127 4.99 19.74 -8.94
N VAL A 128 5.98 18.92 -8.70
CA VAL A 128 6.07 17.56 -9.25
C VAL A 128 6.07 16.54 -8.12
N TYR A 129 5.24 15.51 -8.25
CA TYR A 129 5.18 14.40 -7.33
C TYR A 129 5.52 13.08 -8.03
N LEU A 130 6.66 12.51 -7.67
CA LEU A 130 7.12 11.19 -8.14
C LEU A 130 6.47 10.11 -7.28
N CYS A 131 5.52 9.39 -7.84
CA CYS A 131 4.78 8.33 -7.15
C CYS A 131 5.51 6.99 -7.31
N SER A 132 6.54 6.78 -6.50
CA SER A 132 7.39 5.58 -6.48
C SER A 132 7.91 5.30 -5.07
N SER A 133 8.43 4.10 -4.86
CA SER A 133 9.20 3.73 -3.67
C SER A 133 10.69 3.52 -3.96
N ASP A 134 11.11 3.81 -5.17
CA ASP A 134 12.51 3.66 -5.55
C ASP A 134 13.36 4.76 -4.88
N LYS A 135 14.43 4.32 -4.22
CA LYS A 135 15.34 5.22 -3.48
C LYS A 135 16.17 6.10 -4.40
N ASP A 136 16.41 5.64 -5.64
CA ASP A 136 17.29 6.35 -6.57
C ASP A 136 16.64 7.65 -7.02
N LEU A 137 15.30 7.72 -7.08
CA LEU A 137 14.55 8.94 -7.33
C LEU A 137 14.70 10.00 -6.23
N CYS A 138 15.20 9.65 -5.04
CA CYS A 138 15.50 10.62 -3.98
C CYS A 138 16.54 11.67 -4.39
N GLN A 139 17.41 11.38 -5.37
CA GLN A 139 18.37 12.34 -5.93
C GLN A 139 17.71 13.52 -6.63
N LEU A 140 16.44 13.37 -7.03
CA LEU A 140 15.68 14.39 -7.77
C LEU A 140 14.88 15.33 -6.85
N VAL A 141 14.78 14.99 -5.55
CA VAL A 141 13.95 15.75 -4.59
C VAL A 141 14.56 17.13 -4.35
N ASP A 142 13.76 18.17 -4.61
CA ASP A 142 14.15 19.56 -4.38
C ASP A 142 12.98 20.39 -3.81
N ASP A 143 12.96 21.71 -4.03
CA ASP A 143 11.87 22.58 -3.53
C ASP A 143 10.59 22.49 -4.37
N LYS A 144 10.62 21.81 -5.51
CA LYS A 144 9.49 21.63 -6.44
C LYS A 144 9.21 20.17 -6.77
N ILE A 145 10.18 19.28 -6.54
CA ILE A 145 10.06 17.84 -6.82
C ILE A 145 10.02 17.09 -5.49
N PHE A 146 8.98 16.33 -5.30
CA PHE A 146 8.72 15.52 -4.10
C PHE A 146 8.48 14.06 -4.51
N MET A 147 8.67 13.11 -3.59
CA MET A 147 8.20 11.75 -3.80
C MET A 147 6.99 11.45 -2.92
N ILE A 148 6.11 10.59 -3.42
CA ILE A 148 4.97 10.05 -2.67
C ILE A 148 5.03 8.53 -2.69
N GLN A 149 5.06 7.93 -1.50
CA GLN A 149 4.96 6.48 -1.33
C GLN A 149 3.49 6.10 -1.07
N LEU A 150 2.74 5.81 -2.14
CA LEU A 150 1.29 5.53 -2.09
C LEU A 150 0.91 4.41 -1.12
N HIS A 151 1.77 3.42 -0.95
CA HIS A 151 1.57 2.25 -0.09
C HIS A 151 1.83 2.52 1.40
N LYS A 152 2.42 3.66 1.74
CA LYS A 152 2.68 4.11 3.11
C LYS A 152 1.82 5.33 3.43
N GLU A 153 0.52 5.18 3.27
CA GLU A 153 -0.45 6.25 3.55
C GLU A 153 -0.10 7.59 2.86
N ASN A 154 0.34 7.50 1.60
CA ASN A 154 0.78 8.65 0.82
C ASN A 154 1.93 9.43 1.48
N LEU A 155 2.88 8.71 2.08
CA LEU A 155 4.03 9.34 2.74
C LEU A 155 4.76 10.27 1.77
N LEU A 156 4.75 11.55 2.09
CA LEU A 156 5.49 12.58 1.36
C LEU A 156 6.97 12.54 1.77
N VAL A 157 7.85 12.46 0.78
CA VAL A 157 9.30 12.49 0.96
C VAL A 157 9.83 13.78 0.34
N ASP A 158 10.17 14.73 1.18
CA ASP A 158 10.83 16.01 0.89
C ASP A 158 12.34 15.93 1.21
N LYS A 159 13.08 17.01 1.00
CA LYS A 159 14.51 17.12 1.34
C LYS A 159 14.81 16.73 2.78
N LYS A 160 13.97 17.12 3.73
CA LYS A 160 14.13 16.81 5.14
C LYS A 160 13.98 15.31 5.38
N LYS A 161 12.98 14.70 4.74
CA LYS A 161 12.72 13.27 4.87
C LYS A 161 13.80 12.42 4.22
N VAL A 162 14.36 12.85 3.08
CA VAL A 162 15.53 12.20 2.47
C VAL A 162 16.71 12.22 3.44
N LYS A 163 17.03 13.38 4.03
CA LYS A 163 18.10 13.49 5.01
C LYS A 163 17.86 12.65 6.27
N GLU A 164 16.61 12.55 6.72
CA GLU A 164 16.23 11.71 7.86
C GLU A 164 16.45 10.21 7.56
N ILE A 165 16.13 9.77 6.34
CA ILE A 165 16.21 8.35 5.94
C ILE A 165 17.64 7.93 5.64
N TYR A 166 18.38 8.73 4.86
CA TYR A 166 19.70 8.36 4.32
C TYR A 166 20.87 9.04 5.03
N GLY A 167 20.62 10.07 5.85
CA GLY A 167 21.66 10.85 6.52
C GLY A 167 22.38 11.85 5.61
N VAL A 168 21.96 12.00 4.35
CA VAL A 168 22.53 12.90 3.33
C VAL A 168 21.44 13.72 2.67
N ALA A 169 21.81 14.84 2.04
CA ALA A 169 20.90 15.65 1.24
C ALA A 169 20.61 14.97 -0.10
N PRO A 170 19.47 15.30 -0.77
CA PRO A 170 19.14 14.74 -2.08
C PRO A 170 20.27 14.83 -3.10
N GLU A 171 20.95 15.94 -3.15
CA GLU A 171 22.07 16.23 -4.07
C GLU A 171 23.27 15.31 -3.85
N GLN A 172 23.35 14.67 -2.67
CA GLN A 172 24.43 13.74 -2.26
C GLN A 172 24.06 12.27 -2.46
N ILE A 173 22.84 11.94 -2.88
CA ILE A 173 22.38 10.55 -3.03
C ILE A 173 23.24 9.77 -4.02
N THR A 174 23.62 10.38 -5.15
CA THR A 174 24.47 9.71 -6.15
C THR A 174 25.87 9.43 -5.61
N ASP A 175 26.46 10.38 -4.87
CA ASP A 175 27.75 10.21 -4.19
C ASP A 175 27.69 9.17 -3.08
N TYR A 176 26.57 9.15 -2.34
CA TYR A 176 26.30 8.14 -1.33
C TYR A 176 26.24 6.73 -1.95
N LEU A 177 25.52 6.56 -3.07
CA LEU A 177 25.44 5.29 -3.79
C LEU A 177 26.76 4.93 -4.48
N GLY A 178 27.53 5.92 -4.90
CA GLY A 178 28.88 5.72 -5.42
C GLY A 178 29.83 5.03 -4.43
N MET A 179 29.69 5.33 -3.14
CA MET A 179 30.46 4.69 -2.07
C MET A 179 29.78 3.44 -1.51
N ALA A 180 28.51 3.55 -1.12
CA ALA A 180 27.80 2.45 -0.46
C ALA A 180 27.41 1.31 -1.41
N GLY A 181 27.35 1.60 -2.71
CA GLY A 181 26.81 0.70 -3.70
C GLY A 181 25.31 0.53 -3.61
N ASP A 182 24.76 -0.28 -4.49
CA ASP A 182 23.37 -0.74 -4.44
C ASP A 182 23.24 -2.23 -4.76
N PRO A 183 23.00 -3.06 -3.74
CA PRO A 183 22.80 -4.48 -3.96
C PRO A 183 21.56 -4.79 -4.82
N SER A 184 20.54 -3.92 -4.84
CA SER A 184 19.32 -4.15 -5.65
C SER A 184 19.58 -4.00 -7.15
N ASP A 185 20.55 -3.16 -7.54
CA ASP A 185 20.94 -2.91 -8.93
C ASP A 185 22.30 -3.51 -9.28
N ASN A 186 22.90 -4.24 -8.34
CA ASN A 186 24.24 -4.81 -8.47
C ASN A 186 25.32 -3.75 -8.72
N ILE A 187 25.14 -2.57 -8.10
CA ILE A 187 26.14 -1.50 -8.13
C ILE A 187 27.15 -1.77 -7.01
N PRO A 188 28.46 -1.91 -7.33
CA PRO A 188 29.42 -2.51 -6.39
C PRO A 188 29.75 -1.63 -5.18
N GLY A 189 29.81 -0.29 -5.33
CA GLY A 189 30.29 0.60 -4.28
C GLY A 189 31.75 0.33 -3.89
N LEU A 190 32.14 0.67 -2.65
CA LEU A 190 33.47 0.46 -2.08
C LEU A 190 33.40 -0.49 -0.88
N GLU A 191 34.38 -1.39 -0.74
CA GLU A 191 34.42 -2.30 0.39
C GLU A 191 34.62 -1.55 1.72
N GLY A 192 33.78 -1.85 2.71
CA GLY A 192 33.83 -1.16 4.02
C GLY A 192 33.16 0.22 4.07
N PHE A 193 32.56 0.68 2.98
CA PHE A 193 31.81 1.94 2.90
C PHE A 193 30.30 1.72 2.90
N GLY A 194 29.80 1.05 3.91
CA GLY A 194 28.34 0.87 4.05
C GLY A 194 27.61 2.19 4.33
N PRO A 195 26.26 2.17 4.37
CA PRO A 195 25.38 3.34 4.48
C PRO A 195 25.81 4.38 5.53
N LYS A 196 26.15 3.94 6.74
CA LYS A 196 26.57 4.85 7.83
C LYS A 196 27.90 5.54 7.55
N THR A 197 28.85 4.81 6.96
CA THR A 197 30.17 5.35 6.64
C THR A 197 30.07 6.36 5.50
N ALA A 198 29.35 6.03 4.44
CA ALA A 198 29.13 6.91 3.31
C ALA A 198 28.44 8.22 3.74
N ALA A 199 27.37 8.12 4.55
CA ALA A 199 26.67 9.29 5.06
C ALA A 199 27.57 10.18 5.94
N ALA A 200 28.35 9.60 6.86
CA ALA A 200 29.25 10.36 7.72
C ALA A 200 30.32 11.11 6.92
N LEU A 201 30.94 10.46 5.94
CA LEU A 201 31.93 11.08 5.08
C LEU A 201 31.33 12.22 4.23
N LEU A 202 30.13 12.05 3.69
CA LEU A 202 29.47 13.12 2.92
C LEU A 202 29.03 14.30 3.81
N GLN A 203 28.75 14.08 5.08
CA GLN A 203 28.54 15.18 6.02
C GLN A 203 29.81 16.00 6.26
N GLU A 204 30.99 15.35 6.28
CA GLU A 204 32.29 15.98 6.50
C GLU A 204 32.86 16.61 5.22
N PHE A 205 32.92 15.85 4.14
CA PHE A 205 33.60 16.24 2.88
C PHE A 205 32.68 16.82 1.82
N GLN A 206 31.36 16.73 1.99
CA GLN A 206 30.29 17.21 1.11
C GLN A 206 30.14 16.44 -0.20
N THR A 207 31.19 16.03 -0.88
CA THR A 207 31.14 15.32 -2.18
C THR A 207 32.08 14.13 -2.23
N LEU A 208 31.77 13.14 -3.06
CA LEU A 208 32.64 12.01 -3.37
C LEU A 208 33.97 12.46 -3.97
N ASP A 209 33.93 13.48 -4.84
CA ASP A 209 35.15 14.00 -5.47
C ASP A 209 36.11 14.58 -4.43
N ALA A 210 35.62 15.29 -3.41
CA ALA A 210 36.43 15.80 -2.31
C ALA A 210 37.05 14.67 -1.48
N ILE A 211 36.28 13.59 -1.23
CA ILE A 211 36.77 12.39 -0.54
C ILE A 211 37.90 11.71 -1.34
N LEU A 212 37.69 11.55 -2.66
CA LEU A 212 38.65 10.91 -3.56
C LEU A 212 39.90 11.76 -3.84
N GLN A 213 39.85 13.09 -3.64
CA GLN A 213 41.00 13.98 -3.72
C GLN A 213 41.83 13.98 -2.44
N HIS A 214 41.25 13.69 -1.30
CA HIS A 214 41.88 13.74 0.02
C HIS A 214 41.68 12.46 0.82
N PRO A 215 42.01 11.28 0.28
CA PRO A 215 41.80 10.01 0.96
C PRO A 215 42.57 9.93 2.30
N GLU A 216 43.70 10.66 2.40
CA GLU A 216 44.54 10.73 3.61
C GLU A 216 43.82 11.35 4.82
N LYS A 217 42.74 12.12 4.59
CA LYS A 217 41.90 12.73 5.64
C LYS A 217 40.84 11.79 6.18
N VAL A 218 40.56 10.69 5.49
CA VAL A 218 39.57 9.71 5.91
C VAL A 218 40.14 8.82 7.02
N ALA A 219 39.37 8.64 8.09
CA ALA A 219 39.82 7.82 9.21
C ALA A 219 39.91 6.34 8.85
N GLY A 220 41.11 5.75 9.09
CA GLY A 220 41.36 4.31 8.92
C GLY A 220 42.16 3.95 7.67
N ALA A 221 43.35 3.41 7.86
CA ALA A 221 44.30 3.07 6.78
C ALA A 221 43.67 2.18 5.67
N LYS A 222 42.86 1.18 6.05
CA LYS A 222 42.16 0.32 5.08
C LYS A 222 41.22 1.11 4.17
N LYS A 223 40.50 2.09 4.73
CA LYS A 223 39.59 2.93 3.94
C LYS A 223 40.34 3.87 3.01
N GLN A 224 41.45 4.40 3.47
CA GLN A 224 42.33 5.24 2.63
C GLN A 224 42.90 4.43 1.45
N GLU A 225 43.37 3.23 1.71
CA GLU A 225 43.86 2.30 0.68
C GLU A 225 42.73 1.94 -0.32
N GLU A 226 41.55 1.63 0.18
CA GLU A 226 40.38 1.30 -0.64
C GLU A 226 39.98 2.47 -1.57
N LEU A 227 39.94 3.70 -1.03
CA LEU A 227 39.65 4.90 -1.83
C LEU A 227 40.68 5.15 -2.94
N VAL A 228 41.95 4.91 -2.66
CA VAL A 228 43.02 5.08 -3.67
C VAL A 228 42.97 3.96 -4.70
N ARG A 229 42.80 2.71 -4.27
CA ARG A 229 42.81 1.52 -5.13
C ARG A 229 41.59 1.43 -6.03
N HIS A 230 40.38 1.74 -5.48
CA HIS A 230 39.11 1.53 -6.16
C HIS A 230 38.38 2.84 -6.50
N LYS A 231 39.15 3.93 -6.71
CA LYS A 231 38.62 5.23 -7.12
C LYS A 231 37.70 5.14 -8.33
N GLU A 232 38.14 4.43 -9.38
CA GLU A 232 37.38 4.27 -10.61
C GLU A 232 36.08 3.49 -10.38
N GLN A 233 36.08 2.54 -9.46
CA GLN A 233 34.87 1.79 -9.07
C GLN A 233 33.84 2.69 -8.38
N ALA A 234 34.27 3.59 -7.50
CA ALA A 234 33.36 4.56 -6.88
C ALA A 234 32.73 5.50 -7.91
N LEU A 235 33.53 5.99 -8.86
CA LEU A 235 33.06 6.85 -9.94
C LEU A 235 32.10 6.10 -10.89
N LEU A 236 32.41 4.84 -11.21
CA LEU A 236 31.53 3.96 -11.98
C LEU A 236 30.20 3.75 -11.25
N SER A 237 30.25 3.43 -9.97
CA SER A 237 29.05 3.22 -9.14
C SER A 237 28.17 4.47 -9.09
N ARG A 238 28.78 5.65 -8.90
CA ARG A 238 28.07 6.93 -8.99
C ARG A 238 27.43 7.14 -10.35
N LYS A 239 28.15 6.88 -11.46
CA LYS A 239 27.64 7.01 -12.82
C LYS A 239 26.44 6.11 -13.07
N LEU A 240 26.49 4.85 -12.62
CA LEU A 240 25.39 3.89 -12.75
C LEU A 240 24.15 4.29 -11.96
N ALA A 241 24.33 4.88 -10.76
CA ALA A 241 23.25 5.36 -9.91
C ALA A 241 22.66 6.70 -10.35
N THR A 242 23.33 7.44 -11.25
CA THR A 242 22.87 8.76 -11.69
C THR A 242 21.78 8.63 -12.73
N ILE A 243 20.64 9.29 -12.48
CA ILE A 243 19.49 9.36 -13.40
C ILE A 243 19.82 10.30 -14.55
N ASP A 244 19.59 9.86 -15.79
CA ASP A 244 19.74 10.69 -16.98
C ASP A 244 18.53 11.62 -17.13
N LEU A 245 18.78 12.93 -17.12
CA LEU A 245 17.77 13.97 -17.27
C LEU A 245 17.65 14.51 -18.72
N SER A 246 18.30 13.85 -19.66
CA SER A 246 18.36 14.28 -21.07
C SER A 246 17.41 13.52 -21.99
N VAL A 247 16.58 12.63 -21.46
CA VAL A 247 15.63 11.83 -22.24
C VAL A 247 14.66 12.73 -23.00
N ASP A 248 14.46 12.43 -24.29
CA ASP A 248 13.48 13.13 -25.10
C ASP A 248 12.08 12.52 -24.95
N PHE A 249 11.08 13.39 -24.78
CA PHE A 249 9.68 13.03 -24.57
C PHE A 249 8.76 14.15 -25.09
N PRO A 250 7.45 13.92 -25.25
CA PRO A 250 6.49 14.96 -25.63
C PRO A 250 6.43 16.09 -24.60
N LYS A 251 6.90 17.32 -24.99
CA LYS A 251 7.04 18.48 -24.07
C LYS A 251 5.85 19.45 -24.13
N GLN A 252 4.66 18.95 -24.50
CA GLN A 252 3.41 19.70 -24.51
C GLN A 252 2.65 19.45 -23.21
N GLU A 253 2.15 20.50 -22.55
CA GLU A 253 1.41 20.40 -21.30
C GLU A 253 0.15 19.52 -21.45
N GLU A 254 -0.53 19.64 -22.59
CA GLU A 254 -1.72 18.88 -22.94
C GLU A 254 -1.49 17.36 -22.99
N PHE A 255 -0.26 16.93 -23.23
CA PHE A 255 0.11 15.51 -23.22
C PHE A 255 -0.09 14.89 -21.84
N PHE A 256 0.15 15.65 -20.78
CA PHE A 256 0.05 15.18 -19.39
C PHE A 256 -1.35 15.35 -18.78
N ALA A 257 -2.27 15.99 -19.49
CA ALA A 257 -3.61 16.23 -18.98
C ALA A 257 -4.43 14.92 -18.95
N LEU A 258 -5.09 14.68 -17.82
CA LEU A 258 -6.05 13.58 -17.71
C LEU A 258 -7.23 13.85 -18.66
N LYS A 259 -7.64 12.80 -19.36
CA LYS A 259 -8.80 12.81 -20.25
C LYS A 259 -9.96 12.03 -19.63
N SER A 260 -11.16 12.27 -20.09
CA SER A 260 -12.31 11.45 -19.69
C SER A 260 -12.11 9.99 -20.14
N PRO A 261 -12.39 9.00 -19.27
CA PRO A 261 -12.28 7.60 -19.62
C PRO A 261 -13.33 7.20 -20.67
N ASP A 262 -12.98 6.25 -21.52
CA ASP A 262 -13.94 5.53 -22.37
C ASP A 262 -14.68 4.49 -21.52
N VAL A 263 -15.81 4.88 -20.95
CA VAL A 263 -16.54 4.09 -19.96
C VAL A 263 -16.93 2.71 -20.51
N GLU A 264 -17.31 2.61 -21.77
CA GLU A 264 -17.72 1.33 -22.36
C GLU A 264 -16.52 0.39 -22.54
N LYS A 265 -15.36 0.92 -22.95
CA LYS A 265 -14.14 0.10 -23.02
C LYS A 265 -13.63 -0.29 -21.63
N VAL A 266 -13.73 0.60 -20.64
CA VAL A 266 -13.37 0.28 -19.25
C VAL A 266 -14.26 -0.81 -18.69
N LYS A 267 -15.58 -0.79 -18.95
CA LYS A 267 -16.51 -1.87 -18.57
C LYS A 267 -16.14 -3.19 -19.22
N ALA A 268 -15.91 -3.19 -20.54
CA ALA A 268 -15.49 -4.39 -21.26
C ALA A 268 -14.18 -4.95 -20.74
N PHE A 269 -13.23 -4.07 -20.41
CA PHE A 269 -11.94 -4.44 -19.83
C PHE A 269 -12.10 -5.08 -18.44
N TYR A 270 -12.90 -4.48 -17.55
CA TYR A 270 -13.15 -5.06 -16.22
C TYR A 270 -13.86 -6.42 -16.31
N THR A 271 -14.80 -6.57 -17.25
CA THR A 271 -15.46 -7.85 -17.49
C THR A 271 -14.46 -8.91 -17.96
N LYS A 272 -13.59 -8.59 -18.94
CA LYS A 272 -12.52 -9.47 -19.43
C LYS A 272 -11.57 -9.88 -18.31
N MET A 273 -11.16 -8.94 -17.45
CA MET A 273 -10.23 -9.20 -16.34
C MET A 273 -10.92 -9.78 -15.09
N HIS A 274 -12.23 -9.98 -15.13
CA HIS A 274 -13.04 -10.43 -13.98
C HIS A 274 -12.95 -9.52 -12.76
N PHE A 275 -12.83 -8.21 -12.98
CA PHE A 275 -12.76 -7.19 -11.91
C PHE A 275 -14.15 -6.72 -11.49
N MET A 276 -14.95 -7.64 -10.94
CA MET A 276 -16.36 -7.41 -10.63
C MET A 276 -16.60 -6.27 -9.63
N SER A 277 -15.67 -6.06 -8.70
CA SER A 277 -15.74 -4.94 -7.75
C SER A 277 -15.58 -3.58 -8.44
N LEU A 278 -14.59 -3.47 -9.34
CA LEU A 278 -14.35 -2.25 -10.12
C LEU A 278 -15.50 -1.98 -11.10
N LEU A 279 -16.09 -3.04 -11.67
CA LEU A 279 -17.26 -2.93 -12.55
C LEU A 279 -18.45 -2.36 -11.79
N LYS A 280 -18.77 -2.89 -10.61
CA LYS A 280 -19.84 -2.37 -9.74
C LYS A 280 -19.60 -0.91 -9.33
N GLU A 281 -18.37 -0.54 -8.98
CA GLU A 281 -18.00 0.85 -8.67
C GLU A 281 -18.25 1.78 -9.87
N LEU A 282 -17.87 1.35 -11.07
CA LEU A 282 -18.07 2.12 -12.30
C LEU A 282 -19.55 2.29 -12.61
N GLU A 283 -20.35 1.24 -12.49
CA GLU A 283 -21.80 1.26 -12.72
C GLU A 283 -22.54 2.13 -11.69
N SER A 284 -22.10 2.14 -10.44
CA SER A 284 -22.68 3.01 -9.41
C SER A 284 -22.39 4.50 -9.64
N LYS A 285 -21.33 4.85 -10.38
CA LYS A 285 -20.96 6.22 -10.73
C LYS A 285 -21.62 6.73 -12.01
N ALA A 286 -22.03 5.84 -12.91
CA ALA A 286 -22.60 6.21 -14.22
C ALA A 286 -23.90 7.06 -14.20
N PRO A 287 -24.80 6.98 -13.18
CA PRO A 287 -25.93 7.90 -13.06
C PRO A 287 -25.60 9.27 -12.47
N GLN A 288 -24.41 9.49 -11.92
CA GLN A 288 -24.06 10.72 -11.17
C GLN A 288 -23.36 11.79 -12.00
N GLU A 289 -22.85 11.49 -13.20
CA GLU A 289 -22.25 12.53 -14.07
C GLU A 289 -23.30 13.44 -14.73
N ALA A 290 -24.59 13.09 -14.69
CA ALA A 290 -25.68 13.95 -15.15
C ALA A 290 -26.22 14.92 -14.07
N LEU A 291 -25.82 14.79 -12.83
CA LEU A 291 -26.26 15.62 -11.69
C LEU A 291 -25.06 16.07 -10.86
N THR A 292 -24.54 17.23 -11.24
CA THR A 292 -23.88 18.21 -10.36
C THR A 292 -22.70 17.78 -9.50
N ARG A 293 -21.56 18.41 -9.72
CA ARG A 293 -20.75 19.14 -8.73
C ARG A 293 -21.44 19.21 -7.35
N GLU A 294 -21.38 18.12 -6.57
CA GLU A 294 -21.59 18.23 -5.13
C GLU A 294 -20.93 17.06 -4.40
N ALA A 295 -20.10 17.46 -3.47
CA ALA A 295 -19.69 16.77 -2.26
C ALA A 295 -18.71 15.60 -2.39
N GLU A 296 -17.49 15.91 -2.01
CA GLU A 296 -16.62 15.05 -1.20
C GLU A 296 -17.44 14.09 -0.33
N LYS A 297 -17.64 12.84 -0.78
CA LYS A 297 -17.99 11.78 0.14
C LYS A 297 -16.74 10.95 0.40
N LYS A 298 -16.08 11.22 1.53
CA LYS A 298 -15.32 10.22 2.27
C LYS A 298 -16.12 8.91 2.22
N PRO A 299 -15.45 7.71 2.16
CA PRO A 299 -16.18 6.45 2.31
C PRO A 299 -17.11 6.61 3.50
N GLU A 300 -18.40 6.36 3.30
CA GLU A 300 -19.39 6.52 4.37
C GLU A 300 -18.93 5.64 5.53
N LYS A 301 -18.33 6.27 6.53
CA LYS A 301 -18.01 5.60 7.80
C LYS A 301 -19.32 5.07 8.32
N GLY A 302 -19.37 3.78 8.56
CA GLY A 302 -20.45 3.17 9.30
C GLY A 302 -20.65 3.88 10.65
N GLU A 303 -21.81 3.77 11.21
CA GLU A 303 -22.11 4.21 12.56
C GLU A 303 -21.45 3.23 13.53
N TYR A 304 -20.19 3.49 13.90
CA TYR A 304 -19.39 2.66 14.79
C TYR A 304 -19.42 3.27 16.19
N ARG A 305 -19.89 2.50 17.16
CA ARG A 305 -20.08 2.99 18.53
C ARG A 305 -19.29 2.18 19.54
N LEU A 306 -18.53 2.89 20.39
CA LEU A 306 -17.93 2.32 21.60
C LEU A 306 -18.99 2.31 22.71
N VAL A 307 -19.21 1.15 23.33
CA VAL A 307 -20.17 0.95 24.43
C VAL A 307 -19.39 0.67 25.71
N ASP A 308 -19.16 1.71 26.51
CA ASP A 308 -18.32 1.66 27.71
C ASP A 308 -18.98 2.32 28.96
N ASP A 309 -20.30 2.41 28.94
CA ASP A 309 -21.13 2.87 30.08
C ASP A 309 -22.48 2.13 30.12
N GLU A 310 -23.17 2.19 31.27
CA GLU A 310 -24.43 1.47 31.51
C GLU A 310 -25.61 1.96 30.66
N GLU A 311 -25.62 3.22 30.26
CA GLU A 311 -26.71 3.79 29.46
C GLU A 311 -26.59 3.24 28.02
N SER A 312 -25.43 3.39 27.41
CA SER A 312 -25.15 2.87 26.06
C SER A 312 -25.27 1.34 25.98
N LEU A 313 -24.88 0.60 27.05
CA LEU A 313 -25.08 -0.84 27.12
C LEU A 313 -26.55 -1.21 27.13
N ARG A 314 -27.39 -0.50 27.91
CA ARG A 314 -28.82 -0.78 27.98
C ARG A 314 -29.53 -0.48 26.66
N GLU A 315 -29.18 0.61 26.02
CA GLU A 315 -29.70 0.95 24.69
C GLU A 315 -29.36 -0.13 23.67
N LEU A 316 -28.10 -0.56 23.63
CA LEU A 316 -27.65 -1.61 22.74
C LEU A 316 -28.39 -2.94 22.99
N LEU A 317 -28.46 -3.40 24.23
CA LEU A 317 -29.15 -4.65 24.56
C LEU A 317 -30.64 -4.61 24.20
N THR A 318 -31.31 -3.48 24.34
CA THR A 318 -32.69 -3.30 23.89
C THR A 318 -32.82 -3.48 22.38
N LEU A 319 -31.91 -2.89 21.62
CA LEU A 319 -31.88 -3.00 20.17
C LEU A 319 -31.58 -4.43 19.69
N LEU A 320 -30.57 -5.09 20.32
CA LEU A 320 -30.14 -6.44 19.93
C LEU A 320 -31.17 -7.53 20.25
N ARG A 321 -31.98 -7.36 21.29
CA ARG A 321 -33.08 -8.31 21.67
C ARG A 321 -34.17 -8.41 20.58
N GLU A 322 -34.34 -7.41 19.77
CA GLU A 322 -35.33 -7.39 18.69
C GLU A 322 -34.83 -8.06 17.39
N GLN A 323 -33.54 -8.38 17.32
CA GLN A 323 -32.95 -8.97 16.13
C GLN A 323 -33.17 -10.49 16.07
N ARG A 324 -32.88 -11.08 14.92
CA ARG A 324 -32.88 -12.55 14.71
C ARG A 324 -31.48 -13.11 14.54
N GLU A 325 -30.62 -12.34 13.91
CA GLU A 325 -29.23 -12.71 13.64
C GLU A 325 -28.29 -11.60 14.07
N LEU A 326 -27.19 -11.97 14.71
CA LEU A 326 -26.16 -11.07 15.15
C LEU A 326 -24.80 -11.49 14.60
N CYS A 327 -24.09 -10.55 13.98
CA CYS A 327 -22.68 -10.69 13.70
C CYS A 327 -21.89 -10.51 14.98
N ILE A 328 -20.94 -11.41 15.24
CA ILE A 328 -20.00 -11.28 16.37
C ILE A 328 -18.58 -11.43 15.89
N ASP A 329 -17.67 -10.68 16.51
CA ASP A 329 -16.22 -10.70 16.32
C ASP A 329 -15.53 -10.42 17.64
N THR A 330 -14.35 -11.01 17.90
CA THR A 330 -13.65 -10.84 19.18
C THR A 330 -12.25 -10.27 19.00
N GLU A 331 -11.91 -9.27 19.81
CA GLU A 331 -10.55 -8.77 19.94
C GLU A 331 -9.85 -9.44 21.12
N THR A 332 -8.62 -9.90 20.93
CA THR A 332 -7.93 -10.78 21.88
C THR A 332 -6.44 -10.47 21.98
N THR A 333 -5.80 -11.04 23.01
CA THR A 333 -4.36 -10.85 23.28
C THR A 333 -3.44 -11.81 22.52
N ASP A 334 -3.94 -12.92 21.97
CA ASP A 334 -3.13 -13.98 21.31
C ASP A 334 -3.92 -14.59 20.13
N LEU A 335 -3.22 -15.02 19.07
CA LEU A 335 -3.81 -15.73 17.94
C LEU A 335 -4.26 -17.17 18.28
N ARG A 336 -3.76 -17.74 19.36
CA ARG A 336 -4.12 -19.07 19.83
C ARG A 336 -5.30 -18.95 20.77
N ALA A 337 -6.50 -19.26 20.31
CA ALA A 337 -7.74 -19.11 21.05
C ALA A 337 -7.71 -19.67 22.52
N MET A 338 -7.00 -20.77 22.75
CA MET A 338 -6.87 -21.39 24.08
C MET A 338 -5.98 -20.62 25.07
N HIS A 339 -5.19 -19.67 24.59
CA HIS A 339 -4.31 -18.80 25.38
C HIS A 339 -4.75 -17.34 25.38
N ALA A 340 -5.66 -17.02 24.48
CA ALA A 340 -6.15 -15.66 24.26
C ALA A 340 -7.03 -15.20 25.44
N CYS A 341 -6.77 -13.98 25.92
CA CYS A 341 -7.67 -13.27 26.81
C CYS A 341 -8.55 -12.35 25.98
N LEU A 342 -9.83 -12.28 26.32
CA LEU A 342 -10.78 -11.38 25.67
C LEU A 342 -10.46 -9.92 26.00
N VAL A 343 -10.27 -9.09 24.97
CA VAL A 343 -10.09 -7.63 25.07
C VAL A 343 -11.40 -6.90 24.82
N GLY A 344 -12.24 -7.41 23.93
CA GLY A 344 -13.58 -6.89 23.69
C GLY A 344 -14.33 -7.67 22.62
N ILE A 345 -15.59 -7.29 22.40
CA ILE A 345 -16.49 -7.96 21.47
C ILE A 345 -17.13 -6.92 20.55
N GLY A 346 -17.03 -7.14 19.24
CA GLY A 346 -17.77 -6.45 18.22
C GLY A 346 -19.12 -7.13 17.97
N ILE A 347 -20.18 -6.35 17.83
CA ILE A 347 -21.53 -6.85 17.52
C ILE A 347 -22.17 -5.97 16.47
N GLY A 348 -22.86 -6.59 15.50
CA GLY A 348 -23.67 -5.94 14.49
C GLY A 348 -24.79 -6.83 13.98
N PHE A 349 -25.68 -6.29 13.19
CA PHE A 349 -26.77 -7.07 12.57
C PHE A 349 -27.10 -6.54 11.16
N GLU A 350 -26.50 -5.46 10.75
CA GLU A 350 -26.67 -4.87 9.43
C GLU A 350 -25.41 -4.13 8.96
N ALA A 351 -25.28 -3.95 7.68
CA ALA A 351 -24.19 -3.17 7.09
C ALA A 351 -24.16 -1.73 7.61
N LYS A 352 -22.95 -1.19 7.80
CA LYS A 352 -22.69 0.18 8.26
C LYS A 352 -23.08 0.49 9.71
N ARG A 353 -23.45 -0.51 10.52
CA ARG A 353 -23.74 -0.31 11.95
C ARG A 353 -23.10 -1.40 12.79
N ALA A 354 -22.23 -0.99 13.71
CA ALA A 354 -21.53 -1.90 14.59
C ALA A 354 -21.22 -1.26 15.94
N TRP A 355 -21.13 -2.09 16.97
CA TRP A 355 -20.84 -1.69 18.34
C TRP A 355 -19.69 -2.51 18.88
N TYR A 356 -18.82 -1.87 19.64
CA TYR A 356 -17.72 -2.52 20.34
C TYR A 356 -17.89 -2.41 21.85
N LEU A 357 -17.87 -3.54 22.55
CA LEU A 357 -17.96 -3.66 24.00
C LEU A 357 -16.60 -4.06 24.56
N PRO A 358 -15.81 -3.13 25.12
CA PRO A 358 -14.50 -3.44 25.69
C PRO A 358 -14.63 -4.25 26.99
N ALA A 359 -13.90 -5.35 27.09
CA ALA A 359 -13.79 -6.11 28.35
C ALA A 359 -12.85 -5.40 29.35
N ASN A 360 -11.91 -4.60 28.85
CA ASN A 360 -10.96 -3.80 29.63
C ASN A 360 -11.39 -2.33 29.81
N GLY A 361 -12.66 -1.99 29.52
CA GLY A 361 -13.23 -0.67 29.67
C GLY A 361 -13.80 -0.40 31.07
N LYS A 362 -14.59 0.69 31.19
CA LYS A 362 -15.19 1.14 32.45
C LYS A 362 -16.26 0.18 33.00
N LEU A 363 -17.00 -0.47 32.09
CA LEU A 363 -17.99 -1.49 32.48
C LEU A 363 -17.34 -2.71 33.14
N GLY A 364 -16.13 -3.04 32.69
CA GLY A 364 -15.39 -4.21 33.12
C GLY A 364 -15.91 -5.52 32.52
N LYS A 365 -15.01 -6.48 32.39
CA LYS A 365 -15.22 -7.76 31.71
C LYS A 365 -16.43 -8.52 32.23
N LYS A 366 -16.56 -8.63 33.56
CA LYS A 366 -17.68 -9.37 34.21
C LYS A 366 -19.04 -8.79 33.79
N ARG A 367 -19.19 -7.46 33.83
CA ARG A 367 -20.47 -6.82 33.50
C ARG A 367 -20.85 -7.01 32.03
N VAL A 368 -19.87 -6.91 31.10
CA VAL A 368 -20.08 -7.16 29.67
C VAL A 368 -20.49 -8.62 29.45
N LEU A 369 -19.77 -9.60 30.03
CA LEU A 369 -20.07 -11.01 29.85
C LEU A 369 -21.42 -11.40 30.45
N ASP A 370 -21.81 -10.86 31.60
CA ASP A 370 -23.11 -11.15 32.23
C ASP A 370 -24.26 -10.62 31.33
N ALA A 371 -24.13 -9.44 30.76
CA ALA A 371 -25.10 -8.88 29.83
C ALA A 371 -25.23 -9.69 28.54
N LEU A 372 -24.09 -10.12 27.97
CA LEU A 372 -24.07 -10.93 26.74
C LEU A 372 -24.56 -12.35 27.00
N ARG A 373 -24.33 -12.95 28.17
CA ARG A 373 -24.85 -14.26 28.52
C ARG A 373 -26.37 -14.27 28.52
N GLU A 374 -26.99 -13.23 29.09
CA GLU A 374 -28.44 -13.05 29.06
C GLU A 374 -28.97 -12.89 27.63
N LEU A 375 -28.30 -12.08 26.81
CA LEU A 375 -28.69 -11.87 25.43
C LEU A 375 -28.54 -13.14 24.57
N PHE A 376 -27.41 -13.85 24.67
CA PHE A 376 -27.10 -15.02 23.85
C PHE A 376 -27.95 -16.25 24.23
N SER A 377 -28.54 -16.27 25.40
CA SER A 377 -29.51 -17.30 25.81
C SER A 377 -30.88 -17.18 25.15
N LEU A 378 -31.19 -16.07 24.49
CA LEU A 378 -32.48 -15.84 23.84
C LEU A 378 -32.68 -16.83 22.68
N PRO A 379 -33.83 -17.62 22.67
CA PRO A 379 -33.97 -18.73 21.77
C PRO A 379 -34.18 -18.33 20.29
N HIS A 380 -34.54 -17.08 20.01
CA HIS A 380 -34.78 -16.57 18.67
C HIS A 380 -33.54 -15.98 18.01
N LEU A 381 -32.45 -15.79 18.76
CA LEU A 381 -31.19 -15.26 18.23
C LEU A 381 -30.32 -16.38 17.67
N SER A 382 -29.73 -16.12 16.49
CA SER A 382 -28.63 -16.88 15.89
C SER A 382 -27.45 -15.98 15.61
N PHE A 383 -26.28 -16.55 15.39
CA PHE A 383 -25.03 -15.81 15.28
C PHE A 383 -24.31 -16.16 14.00
N PHE A 384 -23.67 -15.16 13.42
CA PHE A 384 -22.79 -15.33 12.28
C PHE A 384 -21.51 -14.51 12.47
N GLY A 385 -20.48 -14.80 11.67
CA GLY A 385 -19.20 -14.11 11.77
C GLY A 385 -18.23 -14.50 10.66
N HIS A 386 -16.98 -14.12 10.83
CA HIS A 386 -15.91 -14.52 9.93
C HIS A 386 -14.84 -15.29 10.70
N ASN A 387 -14.57 -16.56 10.33
CA ASN A 387 -13.72 -17.47 11.12
C ASN A 387 -14.24 -17.68 12.56
N LEU A 388 -15.55 -17.80 12.68
CA LEU A 388 -16.28 -17.80 13.95
C LEU A 388 -15.80 -18.88 14.94
N LYS A 389 -15.18 -19.96 14.45
CA LYS A 389 -14.58 -21.00 15.27
C LYS A 389 -13.59 -20.44 16.30
N TYR A 390 -12.79 -19.43 15.93
CA TYR A 390 -11.87 -18.79 16.84
C TYR A 390 -12.61 -18.06 17.95
N ASP A 391 -13.60 -17.26 17.60
CA ASP A 391 -14.40 -16.45 18.52
C ASP A 391 -15.17 -17.34 19.51
N LEU A 392 -15.74 -18.43 19.03
CA LEU A 392 -16.45 -19.42 19.87
C LEU A 392 -15.54 -20.02 20.94
N HIS A 393 -14.29 -20.34 20.59
CA HIS A 393 -13.33 -20.85 21.58
C HIS A 393 -12.98 -19.79 22.64
N VAL A 394 -12.73 -18.54 22.19
CA VAL A 394 -12.46 -17.44 23.12
C VAL A 394 -13.62 -17.18 24.05
N LEU A 395 -14.84 -17.09 23.53
CA LEU A 395 -16.06 -16.86 24.32
C LEU A 395 -16.35 -18.03 25.28
N CYS A 396 -16.15 -19.26 24.84
CA CYS A 396 -16.30 -20.45 25.69
C CYS A 396 -15.31 -20.44 26.86
N ASN A 397 -14.06 -20.05 26.65
CA ASN A 397 -13.07 -19.90 27.72
C ASN A 397 -13.49 -18.85 28.77
N GLU A 398 -14.28 -17.86 28.36
CA GLU A 398 -14.85 -16.83 29.26
C GLU A 398 -16.22 -17.23 29.85
N GLY A 399 -16.64 -18.47 29.63
CA GLY A 399 -17.91 -19.00 30.12
C GLY A 399 -19.15 -18.45 29.41
N LEU A 400 -18.99 -18.03 28.14
CA LEU A 400 -20.07 -17.56 27.27
C LEU A 400 -20.25 -18.56 26.12
N GLU A 401 -21.31 -19.35 26.17
CA GLU A 401 -21.63 -20.34 25.13
C GLU A 401 -22.51 -19.74 24.04
N VAL A 402 -22.17 -20.03 22.76
CA VAL A 402 -22.90 -19.61 21.58
C VAL A 402 -23.35 -20.89 20.85
N GLU A 403 -24.63 -21.23 20.96
CA GLU A 403 -25.15 -22.51 20.47
C GLU A 403 -25.70 -22.45 19.04
N ARG A 404 -26.27 -21.30 18.65
CA ARG A 404 -27.00 -21.16 17.39
C ARG A 404 -26.19 -20.36 16.37
N ILE A 405 -25.43 -21.07 15.59
CA ILE A 405 -24.63 -20.47 14.51
C ILE A 405 -25.40 -20.60 13.21
N SER A 406 -25.65 -19.48 12.53
CA SER A 406 -26.35 -19.46 11.25
C SER A 406 -25.39 -19.44 10.05
N PHE A 407 -24.25 -18.74 10.15
CA PHE A 407 -23.38 -18.56 9.02
C PHE A 407 -21.92 -18.22 9.42
N ASP A 408 -20.97 -18.61 8.56
CA ASP A 408 -19.56 -18.20 8.64
C ASP A 408 -19.10 -17.80 7.26
N THR A 409 -18.74 -16.52 7.09
CA THR A 409 -18.36 -15.94 5.79
C THR A 409 -17.05 -16.51 5.25
N MET A 410 -16.11 -16.94 6.13
CA MET A 410 -14.87 -17.60 5.69
C MET A 410 -15.17 -18.99 5.12
N ILE A 411 -16.00 -19.77 5.78
CA ILE A 411 -16.41 -21.10 5.31
C ILE A 411 -17.20 -20.98 4.02
N ALA A 412 -18.12 -20.02 3.93
CA ALA A 412 -18.88 -19.76 2.72
C ALA A 412 -17.97 -19.40 1.53
N SER A 413 -17.00 -18.52 1.76
CA SER A 413 -15.98 -18.18 0.75
C SER A 413 -15.20 -19.40 0.28
N TYR A 414 -14.80 -20.28 1.20
CA TYR A 414 -14.10 -21.53 0.86
C TYR A 414 -14.95 -22.46 0.01
N LEU A 415 -16.24 -22.58 0.32
CA LEU A 415 -17.16 -23.46 -0.42
C LEU A 415 -17.46 -22.92 -1.83
N VAL A 416 -17.58 -21.61 -1.98
CA VAL A 416 -17.86 -20.96 -3.29
C VAL A 416 -16.63 -20.87 -4.16
N HIS A 417 -15.46 -20.69 -3.56
CA HIS A 417 -14.18 -20.46 -4.25
C HIS A 417 -13.06 -21.33 -3.64
N PRO A 418 -13.14 -22.66 -3.74
CA PRO A 418 -12.17 -23.58 -3.14
C PRO A 418 -10.76 -23.47 -3.73
N GLU A 419 -10.64 -22.88 -4.92
CA GLU A 419 -9.37 -22.63 -5.60
C GLU A 419 -8.55 -21.50 -4.99
N ARG A 420 -9.16 -20.64 -4.17
CA ARG A 420 -8.48 -19.52 -3.52
C ARG A 420 -7.57 -20.00 -2.41
N GLN A 421 -6.41 -19.36 -2.28
CA GLN A 421 -5.46 -19.67 -1.20
C GLN A 421 -5.78 -18.97 0.13
N ARG A 422 -6.61 -17.93 0.11
CA ARG A 422 -6.95 -17.11 1.26
C ARG A 422 -8.42 -16.76 1.26
N HIS A 423 -9.01 -16.88 2.44
CA HIS A 423 -10.41 -16.56 2.69
C HIS A 423 -10.58 -15.59 3.87
N ASN A 424 -9.51 -14.83 4.22
CA ASN A 424 -9.56 -13.87 5.30
C ASN A 424 -10.40 -12.65 4.92
N LEU A 425 -10.93 -11.96 5.92
CA LEU A 425 -11.84 -10.82 5.75
C LEU A 425 -11.23 -9.68 4.95
N ASP A 426 -9.92 -9.40 5.12
CA ASP A 426 -9.21 -8.36 4.35
C ASP A 426 -9.29 -8.63 2.84
N GLN A 427 -9.05 -9.88 2.44
CA GLN A 427 -9.14 -10.29 1.03
C GLN A 427 -10.58 -10.20 0.52
N LEU A 428 -11.56 -10.67 1.30
CA LEU A 428 -12.96 -10.63 0.91
C LEU A 428 -13.49 -9.19 0.84
N ALA A 429 -13.10 -8.31 1.76
CA ALA A 429 -13.45 -6.89 1.73
C ALA A 429 -12.84 -6.20 0.51
N LEU A 430 -11.58 -6.51 0.17
CA LEU A 430 -10.93 -5.96 -1.01
C LEU A 430 -11.61 -6.43 -2.31
N GLU A 431 -11.87 -7.73 -2.43
CA GLU A 431 -12.43 -8.32 -3.66
C GLU A 431 -13.90 -7.96 -3.90
N ASN A 432 -14.73 -7.97 -2.84
CA ASN A 432 -16.16 -7.75 -2.99
C ASN A 432 -16.57 -6.28 -2.88
N PHE A 433 -15.83 -5.47 -2.12
CA PHE A 433 -16.18 -4.08 -1.84
C PHE A 433 -15.11 -3.08 -2.23
N ALA A 434 -13.99 -3.56 -2.81
CA ALA A 434 -12.81 -2.75 -3.15
C ALA A 434 -12.27 -1.93 -1.96
N PHE A 435 -12.52 -2.43 -0.75
CA PHE A 435 -12.16 -1.77 0.49
C PHE A 435 -10.88 -2.37 1.07
N VAL A 436 -9.92 -1.51 1.35
CA VAL A 436 -8.69 -1.88 2.07
C VAL A 436 -8.95 -1.66 3.55
N LYS A 437 -9.18 -2.76 4.29
CA LYS A 437 -9.34 -2.73 5.74
C LYS A 437 -8.10 -2.20 6.43
N THR A 438 -8.30 -1.64 7.61
CA THR A 438 -7.21 -1.23 8.49
C THR A 438 -6.36 -2.46 8.87
N PRO A 439 -5.06 -2.51 8.52
CA PRO A 439 -4.22 -3.65 8.92
C PRO A 439 -4.04 -3.69 10.43
N ILE A 440 -4.10 -4.88 11.03
CA ILE A 440 -3.85 -5.06 12.46
C ILE A 440 -2.47 -4.53 12.89
N THR A 441 -1.49 -4.56 11.99
CA THR A 441 -0.14 -4.01 12.22
C THR A 441 -0.10 -2.52 12.48
N ASP A 442 -1.12 -1.79 12.05
CA ASP A 442 -1.23 -0.33 12.28
C ASP A 442 -1.68 -0.04 13.72
N LEU A 443 -2.40 -1.00 14.35
CA LEU A 443 -2.80 -0.92 15.76
C LEU A 443 -1.70 -1.39 16.70
N ILE A 444 -1.20 -2.60 16.48
CA ILE A 444 -0.28 -3.27 17.42
C ILE A 444 1.20 -3.18 17.02
N GLY A 445 1.50 -2.65 15.82
CA GLY A 445 2.89 -2.57 15.30
C GLY A 445 3.37 -3.86 14.67
N SER A 446 4.62 -3.86 14.15
CA SER A 446 5.20 -5.00 13.44
C SER A 446 6.36 -5.68 14.20
N LYS A 447 6.42 -7.01 14.11
CA LYS A 447 7.48 -7.96 14.55
C LYS A 447 8.17 -7.69 15.91
N LYS A 448 9.15 -6.80 16.02
CA LYS A 448 9.98 -6.62 17.25
C LYS A 448 9.43 -5.59 18.24
N ARG A 449 8.41 -4.84 17.88
CA ARG A 449 7.79 -3.81 18.72
C ARG A 449 6.27 -3.99 18.79
N GLN A 450 5.81 -5.22 18.66
CA GLN A 450 4.40 -5.54 18.71
C GLN A 450 3.87 -5.36 20.14
N LYS A 451 2.84 -4.55 20.29
CA LYS A 451 2.09 -4.35 21.53
C LYS A 451 0.97 -5.40 21.64
N SER A 452 0.51 -5.66 22.85
CA SER A 452 -0.74 -6.40 23.03
C SER A 452 -1.94 -5.55 22.58
N MET A 453 -3.01 -6.19 22.09
CA MET A 453 -4.25 -5.49 21.71
C MET A 453 -4.84 -4.70 22.90
N GLU A 454 -4.68 -5.18 24.12
CA GLU A 454 -5.14 -4.50 25.34
C GLU A 454 -4.41 -3.18 25.64
N GLU A 455 -3.24 -2.96 25.04
CA GLU A 455 -2.47 -1.69 25.16
C GLU A 455 -2.88 -0.64 24.13
N VAL A 456 -3.72 -0.99 23.16
CA VAL A 456 -4.22 -0.09 22.13
C VAL A 456 -5.34 0.78 22.71
N PRO A 457 -5.41 2.10 22.40
CA PRO A 457 -6.50 2.94 22.87
C PRO A 457 -7.88 2.45 22.43
N LEU A 458 -8.85 2.39 23.34
CA LEU A 458 -10.19 1.86 23.09
C LEU A 458 -10.89 2.44 21.84
N PRO A 459 -10.81 3.73 21.51
CA PRO A 459 -11.42 4.24 20.28
C PRO A 459 -10.80 3.65 18.99
N GLN A 460 -9.53 3.26 19.02
CA GLN A 460 -8.87 2.66 17.87
C GLN A 460 -9.27 1.19 17.70
N ILE A 461 -9.33 0.44 18.82
CA ILE A 461 -9.83 -0.94 18.79
C ILE A 461 -11.29 -0.96 18.35
N ALA A 462 -12.12 -0.06 18.90
CA ALA A 462 -13.54 0.05 18.55
C ALA A 462 -13.72 0.31 17.05
N ALA A 463 -12.95 1.22 16.47
CA ALA A 463 -13.01 1.50 15.04
C ALA A 463 -12.60 0.29 14.19
N TYR A 464 -11.57 -0.44 14.60
CA TYR A 464 -11.06 -1.63 13.93
C TYR A 464 -12.06 -2.80 13.99
N CYS A 465 -12.49 -3.19 15.18
CA CYS A 465 -13.42 -4.28 15.39
C CYS A 465 -14.80 -4.01 14.74
N CYS A 466 -15.31 -2.77 14.85
CA CYS A 466 -16.54 -2.38 14.17
C CYS A 466 -16.41 -2.43 12.62
N GLU A 467 -15.23 -2.16 12.08
CA GLU A 467 -14.95 -2.33 10.65
C GLU A 467 -15.05 -3.82 10.26
N ASP A 468 -14.52 -4.74 11.08
CA ASP A 468 -14.58 -6.18 10.85
C ASP A 468 -16.02 -6.68 10.89
N VAL A 469 -16.80 -6.26 11.88
CA VAL A 469 -18.23 -6.56 11.97
C VAL A 469 -19.02 -6.01 10.79
N ASP A 470 -18.80 -4.76 10.39
CA ASP A 470 -19.50 -4.13 9.27
C ASP A 470 -19.24 -4.89 7.96
N TYR A 471 -17.97 -5.18 7.64
CA TYR A 471 -17.64 -5.91 6.41
C TYR A 471 -18.02 -7.38 6.43
N THR A 472 -18.16 -7.98 7.60
CA THR A 472 -18.76 -9.31 7.76
C THR A 472 -20.27 -9.28 7.50
N CYS A 473 -20.97 -8.24 7.93
CA CYS A 473 -22.40 -8.06 7.66
C CYS A 473 -22.70 -7.81 6.19
N ARG A 474 -21.83 -7.12 5.46
CA ARG A 474 -21.96 -6.88 4.00
C ARG A 474 -21.80 -8.15 3.20
#